data_4a1d32bd228516e5ef81d0597717691c
#
_entry.id   4a1d32bd228516e5ef81d0597717691c
#
_cell.length_a   1.000
_cell.length_b   1.000
_cell.length_c   1.000
_cell.angle_alpha   90.00
_cell.angle_beta   90.00
_cell.angle_gamma   90.00
#
_symmetry.space_group_name_H-M   'P 1'
#
loop_
_entity.id
_entity.type
_entity.pdbx_description
1 polymer ?
#
loop_
_entity_poly.entity_id
_entity_poly.type
_entity_poly.pdbx_seq_one_letter_code
_entity_poly.pdbx_strand_id
1 'polypeptide(L)'
;MADSEDRLEGVPEMPEGKIPIQAPPNQAEAAGIGNVLAMVIPMMGSMGVMVFMAISQATSGDGQAKNPTMMMMAGGMVFAMVAMVGFNVYRQVSQHRQKVKTLRGEYLSYLAETRQTVRNVADRQRAFVNWALPAPEALVAIADQGERVWEREPGIEMLNARVGVSEQGLSMELIAPDLPPMA
;
A
#
# COMPACT_ATOMS: atom_id res chain seq x y z
N MET A 1 38.90 28.01 -19.76
CA MET A 1 38.19 26.72 -19.88
C MET A 1 37.42 26.32 -18.64
N ALA A 2 37.56 27.02 -17.52
CA ALA A 2 36.82 26.74 -16.27
C ALA A 2 35.51 27.53 -16.11
N ASP A 3 35.22 28.45 -17.08
CA ASP A 3 34.09 29.38 -17.00
C ASP A 3 32.81 28.84 -17.65
N SER A 4 32.89 27.70 -18.37
CA SER A 4 31.78 27.09 -19.07
C SER A 4 31.08 26.01 -18.26
N GLU A 5 31.74 25.39 -17.27
CA GLU A 5 31.12 24.38 -16.40
C GLU A 5 30.25 25.01 -15.30
N ASP A 6 30.62 26.20 -14.81
CA ASP A 6 29.86 26.92 -13.78
C ASP A 6 28.53 27.51 -14.29
N ARG A 7 28.40 27.69 -15.63
CA ARG A 7 27.17 28.16 -16.28
C ARG A 7 26.11 27.07 -16.47
N LEU A 8 26.49 25.81 -16.39
CA LEU A 8 25.56 24.66 -16.59
C LEU A 8 24.83 24.22 -15.31
N GLU A 9 25.28 24.68 -14.14
CA GLU A 9 24.66 24.31 -12.85
C GLU A 9 23.21 24.81 -12.67
N GLY A 10 22.71 25.69 -13.54
CA GLY A 10 21.35 26.23 -13.47
C GLY A 10 20.41 25.82 -14.61
N VAL A 11 20.89 25.00 -15.56
CA VAL A 11 20.05 24.58 -16.70
C VAL A 11 19.14 23.45 -16.26
N PRO A 12 17.80 23.64 -16.33
CA PRO A 12 16.88 22.54 -15.99
C PRO A 12 17.05 21.41 -17.01
N GLU A 13 17.12 20.18 -16.51
CA GLU A 13 17.18 18.97 -17.34
C GLU A 13 15.80 18.37 -17.54
N MET A 14 15.58 17.81 -18.74
CA MET A 14 14.35 17.07 -19.02
C MET A 14 14.33 15.79 -18.19
N PRO A 15 13.32 15.55 -17.33
CA PRO A 15 13.25 14.33 -16.57
C PRO A 15 12.98 13.15 -17.51
N GLU A 16 13.87 12.14 -17.46
CA GLU A 16 13.74 10.91 -18.23
C GLU A 16 13.64 9.70 -17.30
N GLY A 17 13.00 8.65 -17.79
CA GLY A 17 12.92 7.38 -17.07
C GLY A 17 11.51 6.82 -16.98
N LYS A 18 11.33 5.88 -16.05
CA LYS A 18 10.09 5.15 -15.86
C LYS A 18 9.72 5.15 -14.38
N ILE A 19 8.44 5.35 -14.11
CA ILE A 19 7.89 5.30 -12.74
C ILE A 19 7.07 4.03 -12.63
N PRO A 20 7.57 2.97 -11.96
CA PRO A 20 6.80 1.75 -11.75
C PRO A 20 5.74 2.00 -10.67
N ILE A 21 4.50 1.64 -10.96
CA ILE A 21 3.41 1.64 -9.99
C ILE A 21 3.29 0.24 -9.42
N GLN A 22 3.36 0.10 -8.10
CA GLN A 22 3.21 -1.18 -7.44
C GLN A 22 1.76 -1.65 -7.48
N ALA A 23 1.56 -2.96 -7.63
CA ALA A 23 0.26 -3.57 -7.54
C ALA A 23 -0.35 -3.38 -6.14
N PRO A 24 -1.67 -3.24 -6.02
CA PRO A 24 -2.32 -3.25 -4.72
C PRO A 24 -1.95 -4.54 -3.98
N PRO A 25 -1.77 -4.48 -2.65
CA PRO A 25 -1.48 -5.67 -1.86
C PRO A 25 -2.61 -6.68 -2.07
N ASN A 26 -2.22 -7.93 -2.33
CA ASN A 26 -3.18 -9.02 -2.42
C ASN A 26 -4.08 -8.97 -1.19
N GLN A 27 -5.38 -9.07 -1.39
CA GLN A 27 -6.33 -9.19 -0.28
C GLN A 27 -5.83 -10.35 0.55
N ALA A 28 -5.40 -10.05 1.79
CA ALA A 28 -5.04 -11.10 2.73
C ALA A 28 -6.24 -12.04 2.75
N GLU A 29 -6.03 -13.25 2.23
CA GLU A 29 -7.07 -14.29 2.22
C GLU A 29 -7.71 -14.25 3.59
N ALA A 30 -8.99 -13.91 3.63
CA ALA A 30 -9.74 -13.97 4.87
C ALA A 30 -9.46 -15.37 5.37
N ALA A 31 -8.76 -15.49 6.51
CA ALA A 31 -8.61 -16.79 7.15
C ALA A 31 -10.03 -17.29 7.27
N GLY A 32 -10.46 -18.08 6.30
CA GLY A 32 -11.84 -18.46 6.12
C GLY A 32 -12.29 -19.07 7.43
N ILE A 33 -13.53 -18.86 7.82
CA ILE A 33 -14.13 -19.49 9.00
C ILE A 33 -13.74 -20.99 9.04
N GLY A 34 -13.56 -21.63 7.87
CA GLY A 34 -13.05 -22.99 7.73
C GLY A 34 -11.66 -23.21 8.31
N ASN A 35 -10.73 -22.28 8.22
CA ASN A 35 -9.38 -22.40 8.79
C ASN A 35 -9.40 -22.26 10.33
N VAL A 36 -10.28 -21.41 10.83
CA VAL A 36 -10.54 -21.28 12.26
C VAL A 36 -11.18 -22.54 12.82
N LEU A 37 -12.18 -23.08 12.13
CA LEU A 37 -12.84 -24.33 12.48
C LEU A 37 -11.86 -25.52 12.42
N ALA A 38 -11.02 -25.61 11.40
CA ALA A 38 -10.02 -26.66 11.26
C ALA A 38 -9.01 -26.67 12.43
N MET A 39 -8.72 -25.52 13.02
CA MET A 39 -7.84 -25.42 14.18
C MET A 39 -8.57 -25.70 15.52
N VAL A 40 -9.83 -25.32 15.59
CA VAL A 40 -10.65 -25.44 16.83
C VAL A 40 -11.25 -26.86 16.98
N ILE A 41 -11.65 -27.51 15.88
CA ILE A 41 -12.28 -28.83 15.89
C ILE A 41 -11.41 -29.90 16.58
N PRO A 42 -10.09 -30.06 16.27
CA PRO A 42 -9.25 -31.02 16.95
C PRO A 42 -9.08 -30.74 18.44
N MET A 43 -9.02 -29.45 18.81
CA MET A 43 -8.95 -29.02 20.21
C MET A 43 -10.23 -29.32 20.97
N MET A 44 -11.38 -29.10 20.35
CA MET A 44 -12.69 -29.46 20.96
C MET A 44 -12.86 -30.97 21.11
N GLY A 45 -12.35 -31.76 20.16
CA GLY A 45 -12.44 -33.23 20.21
C GLY A 45 -11.71 -33.80 21.42
N SER A 46 -10.48 -33.40 21.67
CA SER A 46 -9.69 -33.90 22.80
C SER A 46 -10.21 -33.43 24.16
N MET A 47 -10.66 -32.18 24.26
CA MET A 47 -11.28 -31.65 25.49
C MET A 47 -12.69 -32.18 25.73
N GLY A 48 -13.47 -32.41 24.67
CA GLY A 48 -14.81 -33.00 24.73
C GLY A 48 -14.81 -34.40 25.35
N VAL A 49 -13.80 -35.19 25.00
CA VAL A 49 -13.62 -36.53 25.65
C VAL A 49 -13.33 -36.41 27.12
N MET A 50 -12.49 -35.46 27.56
CA MET A 50 -12.21 -35.24 28.98
C MET A 50 -13.47 -34.79 29.77
N VAL A 51 -14.23 -33.85 29.18
CA VAL A 51 -15.49 -33.39 29.79
C VAL A 51 -16.54 -34.52 29.86
N PHE A 52 -16.64 -35.31 28.77
CA PHE A 52 -17.52 -36.48 28.73
C PHE A 52 -17.11 -37.52 29.79
N MET A 53 -15.82 -37.83 29.94
CA MET A 53 -15.34 -38.70 31.01
C MET A 53 -15.64 -38.15 32.42
N ALA A 54 -15.44 -36.86 32.65
CA ALA A 54 -15.73 -36.22 33.92
C ALA A 54 -17.24 -36.28 34.24
N ILE A 55 -18.11 -36.05 33.26
CA ILE A 55 -19.57 -36.16 33.43
C ILE A 55 -19.98 -37.62 33.63
N SER A 56 -19.43 -38.58 32.87
CA SER A 56 -19.73 -39.99 33.01
C SER A 56 -19.31 -40.55 34.38
N GLN A 57 -18.16 -40.15 34.89
CA GLN A 57 -17.74 -40.51 36.24
C GLN A 57 -18.61 -39.89 37.33
N ALA A 58 -19.10 -38.66 37.12
CA ALA A 58 -20.02 -37.99 38.02
C ALA A 58 -21.43 -38.64 38.06
N THR A 59 -21.84 -39.30 36.97
CA THR A 59 -23.15 -39.94 36.83
C THR A 59 -23.14 -41.43 37.13
N SER A 60 -21.99 -42.12 37.06
CA SER A 60 -21.86 -43.58 37.26
C SER A 60 -21.51 -44.01 38.69
N GLY A 61 -21.31 -43.08 39.63
CA GLY A 61 -20.99 -43.36 41.02
C GLY A 61 -22.24 -43.62 41.86
N ASP A 62 -22.38 -44.84 42.30
CA ASP A 62 -23.41 -45.27 43.31
C ASP A 62 -23.35 -44.35 44.54
N GLY A 63 -24.39 -43.56 44.76
CA GLY A 63 -24.73 -42.96 46.08
C GLY A 63 -23.98 -41.68 46.49
N GLN A 64 -22.86 -41.29 45.90
CA GLN A 64 -22.08 -40.06 46.23
C GLN A 64 -22.13 -38.92 45.22
N ALA A 65 -22.88 -39.09 44.17
CA ALA A 65 -22.88 -38.21 42.98
C ALA A 65 -23.70 -36.92 43.12
N LYS A 66 -24.15 -36.57 44.28
CA LYS A 66 -24.85 -35.30 44.52
C LYS A 66 -23.99 -34.24 45.22
N ASN A 67 -22.68 -34.25 45.02
CA ASN A 67 -21.87 -33.14 45.49
C ASN A 67 -22.07 -31.94 44.53
N PRO A 68 -22.81 -30.91 44.97
CA PRO A 68 -23.07 -29.73 44.12
C PRO A 68 -21.78 -29.04 43.66
N THR A 69 -20.68 -29.23 44.38
CA THR A 69 -19.36 -28.71 44.06
C THR A 69 -18.78 -29.34 42.79
N MET A 70 -18.96 -30.64 42.55
CA MET A 70 -18.48 -31.30 41.29
C MET A 70 -19.29 -30.86 40.10
N MET A 71 -20.61 -30.68 40.24
CA MET A 71 -21.46 -30.16 39.15
C MET A 71 -21.12 -28.70 38.82
N MET A 72 -20.80 -27.88 39.80
CA MET A 72 -20.34 -26.52 39.65
C MET A 72 -18.97 -26.45 38.93
N MET A 73 -18.03 -27.33 39.28
CA MET A 73 -16.72 -27.41 38.62
C MET A 73 -16.85 -27.84 37.14
N ALA A 74 -17.66 -28.84 36.84
CA ALA A 74 -17.90 -29.29 35.47
C ALA A 74 -18.58 -28.22 34.64
N GLY A 75 -19.60 -27.53 35.15
CA GLY A 75 -20.26 -26.40 34.51
C GLY A 75 -19.31 -25.22 34.26
N GLY A 76 -18.47 -24.90 35.24
CA GLY A 76 -17.44 -23.87 35.13
C GLY A 76 -16.41 -24.17 34.05
N MET A 77 -16.02 -25.45 33.91
CA MET A 77 -15.06 -25.87 32.86
C MET A 77 -15.63 -25.76 31.46
N VAL A 78 -16.90 -26.15 31.28
CA VAL A 78 -17.60 -25.98 29.97
C VAL A 78 -17.74 -24.50 29.62
N PHE A 79 -18.13 -23.67 30.59
CA PHE A 79 -18.25 -22.23 30.39
C PHE A 79 -16.91 -21.59 30.02
N ALA A 80 -15.84 -21.95 30.73
CA ALA A 80 -14.48 -21.44 30.41
C ALA A 80 -14.02 -21.83 28.99
N MET A 81 -14.37 -23.05 28.56
CA MET A 81 -14.05 -23.54 27.22
C MET A 81 -14.79 -22.75 26.15
N VAL A 82 -16.08 -22.52 26.27
CA VAL A 82 -16.89 -21.73 25.35
C VAL A 82 -16.38 -20.28 25.29
N ALA A 83 -16.07 -19.71 26.46
CA ALA A 83 -15.52 -18.35 26.54
C ALA A 83 -14.15 -18.24 25.84
N MET A 84 -13.28 -19.24 26.01
CA MET A 84 -11.97 -19.29 25.39
C MET A 84 -12.08 -19.39 23.86
N VAL A 85 -12.96 -20.23 23.32
CA VAL A 85 -13.20 -20.35 21.88
C VAL A 85 -13.76 -19.04 21.33
N GLY A 86 -14.77 -18.46 21.96
CA GLY A 86 -15.35 -17.19 21.57
C GLY A 86 -14.31 -16.05 21.55
N PHE A 87 -13.46 -16.00 22.57
CA PHE A 87 -12.38 -15.02 22.65
C PHE A 87 -11.33 -15.19 21.53
N ASN A 88 -10.94 -16.43 21.22
CA ASN A 88 -10.00 -16.72 20.13
C ASN A 88 -10.56 -16.31 18.78
N VAL A 89 -11.82 -16.63 18.49
CA VAL A 89 -12.51 -16.21 17.25
C VAL A 89 -12.59 -14.69 17.16
N TYR A 90 -13.00 -14.02 18.23
CA TYR A 90 -13.06 -12.56 18.29
C TYR A 90 -11.69 -11.92 18.03
N ARG A 91 -10.65 -12.43 18.68
CA ARG A 91 -9.28 -11.95 18.53
C ARG A 91 -8.78 -12.11 17.09
N GLN A 92 -9.05 -13.24 16.45
CA GLN A 92 -8.64 -13.53 15.08
C GLN A 92 -9.35 -12.62 14.06
N VAL A 93 -10.65 -12.42 14.20
CA VAL A 93 -11.42 -11.48 13.35
C VAL A 93 -10.93 -10.06 13.52
N SER A 94 -10.66 -9.64 14.76
CA SER A 94 -10.12 -8.31 15.04
C SER A 94 -8.74 -8.09 14.41
N GLN A 95 -7.85 -9.06 14.53
CA GLN A 95 -6.50 -9.01 13.93
C GLN A 95 -6.57 -8.94 12.40
N HIS A 96 -7.47 -9.72 11.77
CA HIS A 96 -7.66 -9.67 10.34
C HIS A 96 -8.11 -8.29 9.86
N ARG A 97 -9.10 -7.70 10.53
CA ARG A 97 -9.59 -6.34 10.24
C ARG A 97 -8.49 -5.28 10.39
N GLN A 98 -7.64 -5.41 11.41
CA GLN A 98 -6.51 -4.50 11.60
C GLN A 98 -5.49 -4.63 10.46
N LYS A 99 -5.10 -5.86 10.08
CA LYS A 99 -4.17 -6.10 8.97
C LYS A 99 -4.67 -5.48 7.67
N VAL A 100 -5.95 -5.69 7.32
CA VAL A 100 -6.54 -5.09 6.12
C VAL A 100 -6.50 -3.56 6.17
N LYS A 101 -6.83 -2.97 7.32
CA LYS A 101 -6.75 -1.51 7.49
C LYS A 101 -5.33 -0.97 7.34
N THR A 102 -4.35 -1.66 7.92
CA THR A 102 -2.94 -1.27 7.83
C THR A 102 -2.44 -1.36 6.39
N LEU A 103 -2.64 -2.49 5.72
CA LEU A 103 -2.24 -2.67 4.32
C LEU A 103 -2.89 -1.63 3.39
N ARG A 104 -4.17 -1.34 3.61
CA ARG A 104 -4.86 -0.28 2.87
C ARG A 104 -4.28 1.10 3.15
N GLY A 105 -3.95 1.39 4.40
CA GLY A 105 -3.31 2.65 4.79
C GLY A 105 -1.95 2.82 4.15
N GLU A 106 -1.11 1.79 4.19
CA GLU A 106 0.21 1.76 3.56
C GLU A 106 0.13 1.96 2.05
N TYR A 107 -0.80 1.27 1.38
CA TYR A 107 -0.98 1.44 -0.06
C TYR A 107 -1.48 2.84 -0.44
N LEU A 108 -2.38 3.43 0.34
CA LEU A 108 -2.83 4.81 0.11
C LEU A 108 -1.72 5.83 0.34
N SER A 109 -0.86 5.63 1.35
CA SER A 109 0.31 6.50 1.56
C SER A 109 1.32 6.38 0.41
N TYR A 110 1.57 5.17 -0.08
CA TYR A 110 2.39 4.94 -1.27
C TYR A 110 1.84 5.65 -2.51
N LEU A 111 0.52 5.57 -2.76
CA LEU A 111 -0.11 6.29 -3.87
C LEU A 111 -0.01 7.81 -3.73
N ALA A 112 -0.10 8.34 -2.51
CA ALA A 112 0.08 9.76 -2.24
C ALA A 112 1.52 10.21 -2.54
N GLU A 113 2.51 9.43 -2.15
CA GLU A 113 3.92 9.67 -2.45
C GLU A 113 4.21 9.59 -3.95
N THR A 114 3.71 8.54 -4.62
CA THR A 114 3.83 8.40 -6.08
C THR A 114 3.20 9.59 -6.82
N ARG A 115 2.02 10.04 -6.37
CA ARG A 115 1.39 11.25 -6.92
C ARG A 115 2.25 12.49 -6.74
N GLN A 116 2.91 12.63 -5.60
CA GLN A 116 3.81 13.75 -5.36
C GLN A 116 5.04 13.67 -6.28
N THR A 117 5.61 12.49 -6.46
CA THR A 117 6.72 12.25 -7.39
C THR A 117 6.33 12.64 -8.82
N VAL A 118 5.16 12.20 -9.29
CA VAL A 118 4.64 12.57 -10.63
C VAL A 118 4.48 14.08 -10.78
N ARG A 119 3.97 14.77 -9.76
CA ARG A 119 3.85 16.24 -9.77
C ARG A 119 5.22 16.91 -9.85
N ASN A 120 6.18 16.44 -9.06
CA ASN A 120 7.54 16.99 -9.08
C ASN A 120 8.22 16.79 -10.44
N VAL A 121 7.96 15.65 -11.11
CA VAL A 121 8.44 15.39 -12.48
C VAL A 121 7.76 16.34 -13.47
N ALA A 122 6.45 16.52 -13.38
CA ALA A 122 5.71 17.43 -14.23
C ALA A 122 6.16 18.89 -14.08
N ASP A 123 6.48 19.31 -12.85
CA ASP A 123 6.98 20.66 -12.58
C ASP A 123 8.38 20.85 -13.15
N ARG A 124 9.27 19.86 -13.03
CA ARG A 124 10.60 19.87 -13.68
C ARG A 124 10.50 19.89 -15.21
N GLN A 125 9.63 19.06 -15.79
CA GLN A 125 9.36 19.06 -17.22
C GLN A 125 8.87 20.43 -17.69
N ARG A 126 7.95 21.04 -16.94
CA ARG A 126 7.43 22.39 -17.25
C ARG A 126 8.53 23.44 -17.14
N ALA A 127 9.39 23.36 -16.14
CA ALA A 127 10.53 24.25 -16.00
C ALA A 127 11.48 24.15 -17.20
N PHE A 128 11.82 22.90 -17.62
CA PHE A 128 12.65 22.66 -18.80
C PHE A 128 12.02 23.23 -20.07
N VAL A 129 10.74 22.92 -20.32
CA VAL A 129 10.04 23.39 -21.54
C VAL A 129 9.95 24.92 -21.57
N ASN A 130 9.66 25.57 -20.44
CA ASN A 130 9.63 27.03 -20.36
C ASN A 130 11.03 27.66 -20.51
N TRP A 131 12.08 26.96 -20.06
CA TRP A 131 13.44 27.40 -20.27
C TRP A 131 13.86 27.23 -21.73
N ALA A 132 13.57 26.06 -22.33
CA ALA A 132 13.94 25.77 -23.75
C ALA A 132 13.11 26.59 -24.74
N LEU A 133 11.84 26.79 -24.47
CA LEU A 133 10.87 27.50 -25.31
C LEU A 133 10.18 28.61 -24.53
N PRO A 134 10.87 29.72 -24.24
CA PRO A 134 10.32 30.81 -23.43
C PRO A 134 9.09 31.47 -24.09
N ALA A 135 8.24 32.02 -23.22
CA ALA A 135 7.09 32.77 -23.71
C ALA A 135 7.51 34.00 -24.51
N PRO A 136 6.71 34.47 -25.50
CA PRO A 136 7.07 35.62 -26.34
C PRO A 136 7.43 36.88 -25.52
N GLU A 137 6.76 37.09 -24.39
CA GLU A 137 7.00 38.23 -23.50
C GLU A 137 8.40 38.20 -22.85
N ALA A 138 8.93 36.98 -22.61
CA ALA A 138 10.25 36.80 -22.03
C ALA A 138 11.38 36.97 -23.04
N LEU A 139 11.09 36.83 -24.35
CA LEU A 139 12.12 36.94 -25.43
C LEU A 139 12.75 38.33 -25.48
N VAL A 140 12.01 39.39 -25.25
CA VAL A 140 12.51 40.75 -25.23
C VAL A 140 13.55 40.93 -24.11
N ALA A 141 13.23 40.46 -22.93
CA ALA A 141 14.16 40.52 -21.78
C ALA A 141 15.43 39.68 -21.99
N ILE A 142 15.30 38.49 -22.61
CA ILE A 142 16.43 37.62 -22.95
C ILE A 142 17.33 38.32 -24.02
N ALA A 143 16.73 38.97 -25.01
CA ALA A 143 17.47 39.70 -26.03
C ALA A 143 18.21 40.92 -25.47
N ASP A 144 17.57 41.66 -24.56
CA ASP A 144 18.15 42.83 -23.93
C ASP A 144 19.32 42.47 -22.97
N GLN A 145 19.20 41.35 -22.26
CA GLN A 145 20.26 40.83 -21.38
C GLN A 145 21.41 40.20 -22.14
N GLY A 146 21.17 39.72 -23.34
CA GLY A 146 22.19 39.10 -24.22
C GLY A 146 22.75 37.76 -23.70
N GLU A 147 22.30 37.28 -22.57
CA GLU A 147 22.89 36.12 -21.89
C GLU A 147 22.60 34.79 -22.57
N ARG A 148 21.48 34.66 -23.30
CA ARG A 148 21.00 33.39 -23.87
C ARG A 148 20.84 33.40 -25.40
N VAL A 149 21.31 34.43 -26.10
CA VAL A 149 21.06 34.60 -27.51
C VAL A 149 21.72 33.51 -28.36
N TRP A 150 22.81 32.92 -27.89
CA TRP A 150 23.64 31.96 -28.63
C TRP A 150 23.72 30.58 -27.98
N GLU A 151 22.85 30.26 -27.02
CA GLU A 151 22.88 28.97 -26.31
C GLU A 151 22.37 27.80 -27.13
N ARG A 152 21.59 28.04 -28.18
CA ARG A 152 21.09 26.95 -29.04
C ARG A 152 22.18 26.50 -30.00
N GLU A 153 22.50 25.22 -29.93
CA GLU A 153 23.39 24.59 -30.88
C GLU A 153 22.79 24.61 -32.30
N PRO A 154 23.63 24.81 -33.33
CA PRO A 154 23.16 24.74 -34.71
C PRO A 154 22.72 23.31 -35.06
N GLY A 155 21.41 23.10 -35.20
CA GLY A 155 20.78 21.84 -35.50
C GLY A 155 19.28 21.98 -35.73
N ILE A 156 18.57 20.85 -35.77
CA ILE A 156 17.11 20.80 -35.97
C ILE A 156 16.37 21.57 -34.87
N GLU A 157 16.89 21.53 -33.66
CA GLU A 157 16.26 22.19 -32.49
C GLU A 157 16.39 23.72 -32.50
N MET A 158 17.32 24.25 -33.27
CA MET A 158 17.49 25.70 -33.44
C MET A 158 16.23 26.37 -34.00
N LEU A 159 15.47 25.66 -34.84
CA LEU A 159 14.27 26.15 -35.50
C LEU A 159 12.97 25.90 -34.69
N ASN A 160 13.08 25.30 -33.52
CA ASN A 160 11.90 25.07 -32.66
C ASN A 160 11.37 26.41 -32.12
N ALA A 161 10.13 26.74 -32.43
CA ALA A 161 9.46 27.94 -31.97
C ALA A 161 8.18 27.57 -31.21
N ARG A 162 7.92 28.29 -30.14
CA ARG A 162 6.66 28.15 -29.38
C ARG A 162 5.52 28.77 -30.13
N VAL A 163 4.55 27.98 -30.57
CA VAL A 163 3.36 28.43 -31.28
C VAL A 163 2.19 28.68 -30.30
N GLY A 164 2.19 27.97 -29.18
CA GLY A 164 1.09 28.05 -28.19
C GLY A 164 1.36 27.23 -26.97
N VAL A 165 0.32 27.10 -26.14
CA VAL A 165 0.30 26.28 -24.93
C VAL A 165 -0.73 25.18 -25.09
N SER A 166 -0.35 23.94 -24.86
CA SER A 166 -1.25 22.78 -24.90
C SER A 166 -0.94 21.82 -23.76
N GLU A 167 -1.86 20.94 -23.48
CA GLU A 167 -1.63 19.83 -22.55
C GLU A 167 -0.65 18.85 -23.19
N GLN A 168 0.38 18.50 -22.44
CA GLN A 168 1.40 17.54 -22.85
C GLN A 168 1.41 16.35 -21.91
N GLY A 169 1.68 15.18 -22.45
CA GLY A 169 1.96 13.99 -21.65
C GLY A 169 3.19 14.15 -20.77
N LEU A 170 3.28 13.37 -19.73
CA LEU A 170 4.47 13.30 -18.88
C LEU A 170 5.65 12.74 -19.69
N SER A 171 6.84 13.32 -19.55
CA SER A 171 8.06 12.82 -20.20
C SER A 171 8.49 11.44 -19.72
N MET A 172 8.21 11.13 -18.46
CA MET A 172 8.46 9.81 -17.88
C MET A 172 7.26 8.87 -18.10
N GLU A 173 7.56 7.62 -18.46
CA GLU A 173 6.55 6.58 -18.66
C GLU A 173 6.06 6.01 -17.32
N LEU A 174 4.75 5.98 -17.11
CA LEU A 174 4.14 5.30 -15.98
C LEU A 174 3.92 3.84 -16.34
N ILE A 175 4.61 2.93 -15.64
CA ILE A 175 4.43 1.48 -15.84
C ILE A 175 3.31 1.01 -14.93
N ALA A 176 2.22 0.54 -15.55
CA ALA A 176 1.12 -0.07 -14.81
C ALA A 176 1.57 -1.39 -14.16
N PRO A 177 1.05 -1.73 -12.97
CA PRO A 177 1.35 -3.00 -12.34
C PRO A 177 0.74 -4.18 -13.12
N ASP A 178 1.46 -5.29 -13.16
CA ASP A 178 0.90 -6.57 -13.63
C ASP A 178 -0.13 -7.05 -12.61
N LEU A 179 -1.39 -6.85 -12.95
CA LEU A 179 -2.49 -7.38 -12.15
C LEU A 179 -2.82 -8.78 -12.66
N PRO A 180 -2.96 -9.78 -11.78
CA PRO A 180 -3.50 -11.07 -12.20
C PRO A 180 -4.90 -10.86 -12.79
N PRO A 181 -5.28 -11.61 -13.83
CA PRO A 181 -6.61 -11.52 -14.39
C PRO A 181 -7.64 -11.73 -13.29
N MET A 182 -8.58 -10.80 -13.19
CA MET A 182 -9.70 -10.96 -12.25
C MET A 182 -10.52 -12.17 -12.68
N ALA A 183 -10.52 -13.19 -11.82
CA ALA A 183 -11.33 -14.40 -12.00
C ALA A 183 -12.78 -14.13 -11.61
#